data_cbe50e2c5208fc48aaca2ec5e7506636
#
_entry.id   cbe50e2c5208fc48aaca2ec5e7506636
#
_cell.length_a   1.000
_cell.length_b   1.000
_cell.length_c   1.000
_cell.angle_alpha   90.00
_cell.angle_beta   90.00
_cell.angle_gamma   90.00
#
_symmetry.space_group_name_H-M   'P 1'
#
loop_
_entity.id
_entity.type
_entity.pdbx_description
1 polymer ?
#
loop_
_entity_poly.entity_id
_entity_poly.type
_entity_poly.pdbx_seq_one_letter_code
_entity_poly.pdbx_strand_id
1 'polypeptide(L)'
;MYNNTNGNIIGRGDQRWKIDYLKNFKFNISMENCPDYGYVSEKIIHSMFANCIPIYWGSNAVVGDFNEESFINWHQYEDDEIVVDKIMEIDTNYDLYAKIISQPWFKDNKIPEFAKPKNVINFIKEKILK
;
A
#
# COMPACT_ATOMS: atom_id res chain seq x y z
N MET A 1 -9.04 -19.42 0.69
CA MET A 1 -8.55 -19.64 2.07
C MET A 1 -7.08 -19.98 1.99
N TYR A 2 -6.22 -19.25 2.69
CA TYR A 2 -4.81 -19.58 2.77
C TYR A 2 -4.56 -20.30 4.08
N ASN A 3 -3.89 -21.47 4.02
CA ASN A 3 -3.40 -22.14 5.21
C ASN A 3 -2.00 -21.63 5.51
N ASN A 4 -1.71 -21.30 6.75
CA ASN A 4 -0.32 -21.11 7.17
C ASN A 4 0.41 -22.48 7.21
N THR A 5 1.73 -22.45 7.36
CA THR A 5 2.57 -23.68 7.42
C THR A 5 2.17 -24.65 8.54
N ASN A 6 1.35 -24.22 9.50
CA ASN A 6 0.85 -25.02 10.62
C ASN A 6 -0.59 -25.53 10.38
N GLY A 7 -1.14 -25.39 9.17
CA GLY A 7 -2.48 -25.86 8.82
C GLY A 7 -3.65 -25.03 9.39
N ASN A 8 -3.38 -23.92 10.07
CA ASN A 8 -4.44 -23.07 10.58
C ASN A 8 -5.08 -22.24 9.45
N ILE A 9 -6.41 -22.20 9.43
CA ILE A 9 -7.16 -21.35 8.51
C ILE A 9 -7.00 -19.89 8.99
N ILE A 10 -6.38 -19.07 8.13
CA ILE A 10 -6.24 -17.64 8.41
C ILE A 10 -7.53 -16.96 7.98
N GLY A 11 -8.32 -16.53 8.95
CA GLY A 11 -9.61 -15.88 8.71
C GLY A 11 -9.47 -14.50 8.06
N ARG A 12 -10.50 -14.09 7.32
CA ARG A 12 -10.56 -12.76 6.66
C ARG A 12 -10.55 -11.56 7.64
N GLY A 13 -10.70 -11.78 8.94
CA GLY A 13 -10.87 -10.72 9.93
C GLY A 13 -9.60 -10.20 10.58
N ASP A 14 -8.52 -10.98 10.62
CA ASP A 14 -7.27 -10.56 11.27
C ASP A 14 -6.18 -10.30 10.23
N GLN A 15 -5.87 -9.02 10.02
CA GLN A 15 -4.84 -8.58 9.06
C GLN A 15 -3.43 -8.57 9.68
N ARG A 16 -3.29 -8.76 11.00
CA ARG A 16 -1.99 -8.70 11.70
C ARG A 16 -1.04 -9.76 11.19
N TRP A 17 -1.50 -10.98 10.98
CA TRP A 17 -0.70 -12.06 10.42
C TRP A 17 -0.11 -11.72 9.04
N LYS A 18 -0.88 -11.02 8.18
CA LYS A 18 -0.42 -10.59 6.85
C LYS A 18 0.73 -9.59 7.00
N ILE A 19 0.56 -8.59 7.86
CA ILE A 19 1.58 -7.58 8.13
C ILE A 19 2.84 -8.25 8.70
N ASP A 20 2.69 -9.15 9.68
CA ASP A 20 3.82 -9.85 10.28
C ASP A 20 4.55 -10.76 9.28
N TYR A 21 3.82 -11.41 8.37
CA TYR A 21 4.42 -12.18 7.28
C TYR A 21 5.20 -11.28 6.31
N LEU A 22 4.62 -10.15 5.91
CA LEU A 22 5.22 -9.21 4.97
C LEU A 22 6.53 -8.58 5.50
N LYS A 23 6.71 -8.44 6.79
CA LYS A 23 7.97 -7.93 7.40
C LYS A 23 9.23 -8.69 6.98
N ASN A 24 9.09 -9.87 6.41
CA ASN A 24 10.22 -10.67 5.92
C ASN A 24 10.66 -10.29 4.49
N PHE A 25 9.99 -9.35 3.84
CA PHE A 25 10.23 -8.97 2.45
C PHE A 25 10.56 -7.49 2.30
N LYS A 26 11.40 -7.14 1.33
CA LYS A 26 11.67 -5.75 0.97
C LYS A 26 10.53 -5.09 0.22
N PHE A 27 9.83 -5.86 -0.60
CA PHE A 27 8.76 -5.40 -1.49
C PHE A 27 7.49 -6.22 -1.29
N ASN A 28 6.35 -5.61 -1.56
CA ASN A 28 5.08 -6.31 -1.66
C ASN A 28 4.27 -5.83 -2.85
N ILE A 29 3.71 -6.77 -3.62
CA ILE A 29 2.81 -6.47 -4.73
C ILE A 29 1.46 -6.04 -4.15
N SER A 30 1.13 -4.76 -4.33
CA SER A 30 -0.08 -4.09 -3.82
C SER A 30 -1.01 -3.71 -4.96
N MET A 31 -1.38 -4.72 -5.78
CA MET A 31 -2.28 -4.52 -6.92
C MET A 31 -3.73 -4.57 -6.49
N GLU A 32 -4.52 -3.61 -6.96
CA GLU A 32 -5.96 -3.60 -6.76
C GLU A 32 -6.67 -4.61 -7.69
N ASN A 33 -7.90 -4.96 -7.37
CA ASN A 33 -8.68 -5.90 -8.19
C ASN A 33 -9.17 -5.25 -9.50
N CYS A 34 -9.28 -3.93 -9.54
CA CYS A 34 -9.63 -3.12 -10.71
C CYS A 34 -8.99 -1.74 -10.61
N PRO A 35 -8.76 -1.05 -11.77
CA PRO A 35 -8.15 0.26 -11.79
C PRO A 35 -9.17 1.40 -11.69
N ASP A 36 -10.37 1.16 -11.13
CA ASP A 36 -11.43 2.14 -11.05
C ASP A 36 -10.99 3.38 -10.28
N TYR A 37 -11.35 4.56 -10.81
CA TYR A 37 -10.94 5.82 -10.20
C TYR A 37 -11.46 5.96 -8.76
N GLY A 38 -10.54 6.24 -7.83
CA GLY A 38 -10.83 6.36 -6.41
C GLY A 38 -10.83 5.03 -5.64
N TYR A 39 -10.70 3.88 -6.31
CA TYR A 39 -10.58 2.59 -5.64
C TYR A 39 -9.13 2.34 -5.20
N VAL A 40 -8.83 2.76 -3.98
CA VAL A 40 -7.56 2.50 -3.29
C VAL A 40 -7.86 1.79 -1.98
N SER A 41 -7.42 0.55 -1.86
CA SER A 41 -7.71 -0.28 -0.70
C SER A 41 -6.57 -0.29 0.33
N GLU A 42 -6.73 -1.10 1.38
CA GLU A 42 -5.74 -1.28 2.43
C GLU A 42 -4.41 -1.91 1.97
N LYS A 43 -4.31 -2.40 0.75
CA LYS A 43 -3.16 -3.18 0.27
C LYS A 43 -1.85 -2.37 0.34
N ILE A 44 -1.87 -1.12 -0.12
CA ILE A 44 -0.71 -0.22 -0.07
C ILE A 44 -0.32 0.08 1.39
N ILE A 45 -1.31 0.35 2.25
CA ILE A 45 -1.10 0.62 3.68
C ILE A 45 -0.50 -0.59 4.40
N HIS A 46 -0.99 -1.81 4.12
CA HIS A 46 -0.44 -3.02 4.74
C HIS A 46 1.04 -3.23 4.39
N SER A 47 1.44 -2.91 3.17
CA SER A 47 2.85 -2.96 2.77
C SER A 47 3.69 -1.97 3.57
N MET A 48 3.23 -0.74 3.71
CA MET A 48 3.91 0.31 4.47
C MET A 48 4.00 -0.05 5.96
N PHE A 49 2.92 -0.58 6.57
CA PHE A 49 2.95 -1.07 7.96
C PHE A 49 3.93 -2.23 8.17
N ALA A 50 4.12 -3.05 7.15
CA ALA A 50 5.08 -4.15 7.19
C ALA A 50 6.52 -3.69 6.93
N ASN A 51 6.74 -2.40 6.68
CA ASN A 51 8.03 -1.85 6.28
C ASN A 51 8.55 -2.45 4.96
N CYS A 52 7.61 -2.72 4.02
CA CYS A 52 7.88 -3.10 2.64
C CYS A 52 7.66 -1.90 1.72
N ILE A 53 8.42 -1.81 0.64
CA ILE A 53 8.12 -0.88 -0.46
C ILE A 53 6.94 -1.46 -1.26
N PRO A 54 5.79 -0.76 -1.34
CA PRO A 54 4.66 -1.21 -2.16
C PRO A 54 5.01 -1.13 -3.64
N ILE A 55 4.68 -2.16 -4.41
CA ILE A 55 4.62 -2.13 -5.87
C ILE A 55 3.13 -2.01 -6.20
N TYR A 56 2.68 -0.81 -6.51
CA TYR A 56 1.26 -0.50 -6.63
C TYR A 56 0.79 -0.45 -8.08
N TRP A 57 -0.32 -1.13 -8.35
CA TRP A 57 -1.11 -0.98 -9.55
C TRP A 57 -2.60 -0.88 -9.18
N GLY A 58 -3.32 0.07 -9.77
CA GLY A 58 -4.73 0.30 -9.48
C GLY A 58 -5.18 1.69 -9.90
N SER A 59 -5.90 2.39 -9.04
CA SER A 59 -6.38 3.73 -9.32
C SER A 59 -5.27 4.78 -9.37
N ASN A 60 -5.27 5.63 -10.40
CA ASN A 60 -4.40 6.80 -10.47
C ASN A 60 -4.69 7.85 -9.38
N ALA A 61 -5.82 7.75 -8.67
CA ALA A 61 -6.13 8.62 -7.53
C ALA A 61 -5.17 8.43 -6.34
N VAL A 62 -4.39 7.33 -6.31
CA VAL A 62 -3.42 7.02 -5.25
C VAL A 62 -2.45 8.17 -4.98
N VAL A 63 -2.00 8.89 -6.02
CA VAL A 63 -1.06 10.02 -5.90
C VAL A 63 -1.68 11.27 -5.26
N GLY A 64 -3.00 11.29 -5.09
CA GLY A 64 -3.70 12.33 -4.35
C GLY A 64 -3.50 12.23 -2.84
N ASP A 65 -3.35 11.01 -2.33
CA ASP A 65 -3.31 10.70 -0.90
C ASP A 65 -1.93 10.25 -0.43
N PHE A 66 -1.19 9.52 -1.28
CA PHE A 66 0.11 8.93 -0.94
C PHE A 66 1.27 9.68 -1.56
N ASN A 67 2.41 9.64 -0.87
CA ASN A 67 3.67 10.20 -1.34
C ASN A 67 4.29 9.26 -2.39
N GLU A 68 4.40 9.73 -3.63
CA GLU A 68 4.94 8.95 -4.75
C GLU A 68 6.39 8.49 -4.56
N GLU A 69 7.14 9.14 -3.67
CA GLU A 69 8.51 8.72 -3.33
C GLU A 69 8.56 7.53 -2.36
N SER A 70 7.42 7.12 -1.77
CA SER A 70 7.33 6.03 -0.78
C SER A 70 6.94 4.67 -1.35
N PHE A 71 6.64 4.59 -2.65
CA PHE A 71 6.21 3.36 -3.32
C PHE A 71 6.58 3.37 -4.81
N ILE A 72 6.51 2.21 -5.45
CA ILE A 72 6.66 2.07 -6.90
C ILE A 72 5.26 2.12 -7.50
N ASN A 73 4.94 3.21 -8.21
CA ASN A 73 3.69 3.34 -8.93
C ASN A 73 3.85 2.79 -10.36
N TRP A 74 3.24 1.63 -10.63
CA TRP A 74 3.32 0.95 -11.92
C TRP A 74 2.91 1.83 -13.09
N HIS A 75 1.93 2.72 -12.89
CA HIS A 75 1.44 3.63 -13.93
C HIS A 75 2.44 4.72 -14.38
N GLN A 76 3.54 4.90 -13.68
CA GLN A 76 4.60 5.84 -14.09
C GLN A 76 5.55 5.26 -15.15
N TYR A 77 5.39 3.99 -15.50
CA TYR A 77 6.26 3.27 -16.42
C TYR A 77 5.48 2.82 -17.64
N GLU A 78 6.10 2.94 -18.82
CA GLU A 78 5.48 2.59 -20.11
C GLU A 78 5.46 1.07 -20.35
N ASP A 79 6.35 0.33 -19.69
CA ASP A 79 6.56 -1.09 -19.89
C ASP A 79 6.77 -1.82 -18.56
N ASP A 80 6.25 -3.03 -18.47
CA ASP A 80 6.41 -3.91 -17.31
C ASP A 80 7.89 -4.26 -17.03
N GLU A 81 8.70 -4.38 -18.08
CA GLU A 81 10.14 -4.66 -17.95
C GLU A 81 10.85 -3.51 -17.21
N ILE A 82 10.47 -2.25 -17.47
CA ILE A 82 11.04 -1.08 -16.79
C ILE A 82 10.69 -1.11 -15.30
N VAL A 83 9.49 -1.56 -14.93
CA VAL A 83 9.11 -1.74 -13.51
C VAL A 83 10.00 -2.78 -12.85
N VAL A 84 10.24 -3.91 -13.51
CA VAL A 84 11.12 -4.97 -13.01
C VAL A 84 12.55 -4.46 -12.82
N ASP A 85 13.08 -3.74 -13.81
CA ASP A 85 14.41 -3.13 -13.72
C ASP A 85 14.50 -2.15 -12.55
N LYS A 86 13.44 -1.36 -12.32
CA LYS A 86 13.38 -0.44 -11.17
C LYS A 86 13.40 -1.19 -9.82
N ILE A 87 12.67 -2.31 -9.72
CA ILE A 87 12.70 -3.16 -8.53
C ILE A 87 14.10 -3.72 -8.30
N MET A 88 14.76 -4.22 -9.35
CA MET A 88 16.11 -4.78 -9.28
C MET A 88 17.15 -3.71 -8.90
N GLU A 89 17.02 -2.50 -9.45
CA GLU A 89 17.86 -1.36 -9.05
C GLU A 89 17.76 -1.08 -7.55
N ILE A 90 16.52 -1.00 -7.03
CA ILE A 90 16.29 -0.72 -5.61
C ILE A 90 16.77 -1.89 -4.75
N ASP A 91 16.56 -3.15 -5.17
CA ASP A 91 16.95 -4.33 -4.41
C ASP A 91 18.46 -4.46 -4.22
N THR A 92 19.22 -4.04 -5.23
CA THR A 92 20.68 -4.11 -5.24
C THR A 92 21.36 -2.85 -4.71
N ASN A 93 20.64 -1.75 -4.50
CA ASN A 93 21.15 -0.48 -4.01
C ASN A 93 20.56 -0.15 -2.62
N TYR A 94 21.36 -0.42 -1.58
CA TYR A 94 20.92 -0.20 -0.20
C TYR A 94 20.55 1.26 0.10
N ASP A 95 21.30 2.23 -0.42
CA ASP A 95 21.04 3.65 -0.16
C ASP A 95 19.73 4.10 -0.80
N LEU A 96 19.45 3.60 -2.01
CA LEU A 96 18.18 3.87 -2.69
C LEU A 96 17.02 3.23 -1.96
N TYR A 97 17.15 1.97 -1.53
CA TYR A 97 16.15 1.29 -0.71
C TYR A 97 15.88 2.06 0.58
N ALA A 98 16.93 2.42 1.32
CA ALA A 98 16.80 3.17 2.58
C ALA A 98 16.13 4.54 2.37
N LYS A 99 16.46 5.23 1.28
CA LYS A 99 15.83 6.50 0.91
C LYS A 99 14.31 6.34 0.72
N ILE A 100 13.87 5.33 -0.02
CA ILE A 100 12.45 5.12 -0.33
C ILE A 100 11.69 4.71 0.93
N ILE A 101 12.20 3.73 1.69
CA ILE A 101 11.50 3.20 2.87
C ILE A 101 11.42 4.24 4.01
N SER A 102 12.27 5.24 4.03
CA SER A 102 12.27 6.33 5.01
C SER A 102 11.31 7.48 4.64
N GLN A 103 10.73 7.47 3.45
CA GLN A 103 9.79 8.52 3.04
C GLN A 103 8.50 8.49 3.86
N PRO A 104 7.88 9.65 4.12
CA PRO A 104 6.55 9.68 4.70
C PRO A 104 5.55 9.03 3.74
N TRP A 105 4.61 8.26 4.27
CA TRP A 105 3.66 7.48 3.46
C TRP A 105 2.65 8.36 2.73
N PHE A 106 2.18 9.42 3.40
CA PHE A 106 1.13 10.30 2.87
C PHE A 106 1.72 11.54 2.21
N LYS A 107 1.01 12.04 1.22
CA LYS A 107 1.32 13.30 0.55
C LYS A 107 1.43 14.43 1.57
N ASP A 108 2.44 15.28 1.42
CA ASP A 108 2.74 16.38 2.34
C ASP A 108 2.90 15.93 3.82
N ASN A 109 3.18 14.64 4.04
CA ASN A 109 3.24 14.02 5.38
C ASN A 109 1.96 14.25 6.20
N LYS A 110 0.79 14.22 5.54
CA LYS A 110 -0.51 14.48 6.18
C LYS A 110 -1.50 13.36 5.88
N ILE A 111 -2.13 12.85 6.92
CA ILE A 111 -3.27 11.91 6.75
C ILE A 111 -4.38 12.65 6.00
N PRO A 112 -4.93 12.07 4.90
CA PRO A 112 -6.04 12.66 4.16
C PRO A 112 -7.22 13.03 5.06
N GLU A 113 -7.85 14.17 4.81
CA GLU A 113 -8.93 14.69 5.67
C GLU A 113 -10.09 13.70 5.82
N PHE A 114 -10.47 13.01 4.73
CA PHE A 114 -11.56 12.02 4.76
C PHE A 114 -11.22 10.79 5.63
N ALA A 115 -9.94 10.46 5.81
CA ALA A 115 -9.50 9.32 6.62
C ALA A 115 -9.35 9.67 8.11
N LYS A 116 -9.49 10.93 8.50
CA LYS A 116 -9.43 11.31 9.91
C LYS A 116 -10.65 10.77 10.67
N PRO A 117 -10.47 10.16 11.85
CA PRO A 117 -11.56 9.52 12.60
C PRO A 117 -12.79 10.42 12.79
N LYS A 118 -12.58 11.71 13.08
CA LYS A 118 -13.67 12.68 13.23
C LYS A 118 -14.52 12.81 11.96
N ASN A 119 -13.89 12.88 10.80
CA ASN A 119 -14.56 13.04 9.52
C ASN A 119 -15.29 11.76 9.11
N VAL A 120 -14.70 10.60 9.37
CA VAL A 120 -15.36 9.29 9.17
C VAL A 120 -16.62 9.18 10.05
N ILE A 121 -16.52 9.53 11.34
CA ILE A 121 -17.67 9.50 12.25
C ILE A 121 -18.77 10.46 11.79
N ASN A 122 -18.41 11.67 11.38
CA ASN A 122 -19.37 12.65 10.89
C ASN A 122 -20.08 12.16 9.63
N PHE A 123 -19.34 11.61 8.67
CA PHE A 123 -19.91 11.00 7.47
C PHE A 123 -20.91 9.90 7.80
N ILE A 124 -20.56 8.99 8.74
CA ILE A 124 -21.46 7.92 9.19
C ILE A 124 -22.73 8.51 9.79
N LYS A 125 -22.63 9.51 10.67
CA LYS A 125 -23.79 10.17 11.29
C LYS A 125 -24.69 10.83 10.27
N GLU A 126 -24.13 11.53 9.29
CA GLU A 126 -24.89 12.26 8.28
C GLU A 126 -25.57 11.37 7.23
N LYS A 127 -24.93 10.25 6.86
CA LYS A 127 -25.36 9.42 5.73
C LYS A 127 -26.03 8.12 6.13
N ILE A 128 -25.72 7.58 7.31
CA ILE A 128 -26.14 6.23 7.70
C ILE A 128 -27.11 6.27 8.89
N LEU A 129 -26.93 7.17 9.83
CA LEU A 129 -27.78 7.26 11.05
C LEU A 129 -28.93 8.26 10.94
N LYS A 130 -29.42 8.50 9.71
CA LYS A 130 -30.63 9.30 9.47
C LYS A 130 -31.91 8.54 9.80
#